data_cdfa09656014bdf31a43ba0c1987fc4f
#
_entry.id   cdfa09656014bdf31a43ba0c1987fc4f
#
_cell.length_a   1.000
_cell.length_b   1.000
_cell.length_c   1.000
_cell.angle_alpha   90.00
_cell.angle_beta   90.00
_cell.angle_gamma   90.00
#
_symmetry.space_group_name_H-M   'P 1'
#
loop_
_entity.id
_entity.type
_entity.pdbx_description
1 polymer ?
#
loop_
_entity_poly.entity_id
_entity_poly.type
_entity_poly.pdbx_seq_one_letter_code
_entity_poly.pdbx_strand_id
1 'polypeptide(L)'
;EVKGAEFGNVKHPLFPLHPNCRCAVISVIDKTADEKSDKTDDNSLDKVYNEDRDIKSIKKYMSSIDINTASHEDLISLGSLVNENFDIGGKLGNKSELKKVFSNFREMGGTISSDTWFNRSNSAVKKQLTEAFSYYPKGWADYLTDNNKKLFAGKSQRGFFNGDLVNAAQTYYLTGAAPGDGVSIYGNGIRKTTAFHEIGHMVDSFNPNLIRIEKEFIKSRTQGEKVTKLSKLFPNSNYKAREVTLKDNFISPYIGKEYRNATEVLSMGLESIFEPQNGHVKRYLGNGKYESAKITDDKEYLNLIIGIILKG
;
A
#
# COMPACT_ATOMS: atom_id res chain seq x y z
N GLU A 1 21.76 12.93 35.71
CA GLU A 1 22.00 14.01 34.73
C GLU A 1 23.26 13.67 33.95
N VAL A 2 23.12 13.30 32.66
CA VAL A 2 24.27 13.08 31.79
C VAL A 2 24.54 14.42 31.08
N LYS A 3 25.70 14.99 31.32
CA LYS A 3 26.14 16.23 30.66
C LYS A 3 26.28 15.96 29.14
N GLY A 4 25.76 16.88 28.33
CA GLY A 4 25.79 16.78 26.88
C GLY A 4 27.22 16.69 26.33
N ALA A 5 27.39 15.84 25.32
CA ALA A 5 28.62 15.76 24.56
C ALA A 5 28.66 16.87 23.52
N GLU A 6 29.74 17.61 23.45
CA GLU A 6 29.99 18.57 22.38
C GLU A 6 30.69 17.86 21.23
N PHE A 7 30.09 17.90 20.04
CA PHE A 7 30.73 17.52 18.79
C PHE A 7 30.87 18.77 17.93
N GLY A 8 32.09 19.32 17.90
CA GLY A 8 32.33 20.60 17.29
C GLY A 8 31.60 21.76 18.02
N ASN A 9 31.32 22.85 17.36
CA ASN A 9 30.68 24.03 17.96
C ASN A 9 29.14 23.97 18.01
N VAL A 10 28.52 22.77 17.95
CA VAL A 10 27.06 22.62 17.94
C VAL A 10 26.60 21.98 19.23
N LYS A 11 25.81 22.70 20.02
CA LYS A 11 25.09 22.14 21.18
C LYS A 11 23.87 21.35 20.70
N HIS A 12 23.90 20.04 20.87
CA HIS A 12 22.74 19.19 20.62
C HIS A 12 21.94 18.97 21.91
N PRO A 13 20.61 19.11 21.91
CA PRO A 13 19.80 18.70 23.03
C PRO A 13 19.89 17.18 23.19
N LEU A 14 20.10 16.70 24.41
CA LEU A 14 20.05 15.28 24.73
C LEU A 14 18.58 14.84 24.72
N PHE A 15 18.24 13.98 23.79
CA PHE A 15 16.96 13.27 23.84
C PHE A 15 17.07 12.12 24.85
N PRO A 16 16.03 11.87 25.67
CA PRO A 16 16.04 10.74 26.58
C PRO A 16 16.09 9.43 25.78
N LEU A 17 17.19 8.70 25.94
CA LEU A 17 17.36 7.36 25.39
C LEU A 17 16.56 6.39 26.25
N HIS A 18 15.41 5.94 25.79
CA HIS A 18 14.77 4.79 26.37
C HIS A 18 15.15 3.50 25.59
N PRO A 19 15.02 2.31 26.21
CA PRO A 19 15.61 1.07 25.70
C PRO A 19 15.20 0.64 24.27
N ASN A 20 14.17 1.27 23.70
CA ASN A 20 13.65 0.96 22.37
C ASN A 20 13.71 2.16 21.40
N CYS A 21 14.50 3.21 21.69
CA CYS A 21 14.61 4.34 20.79
C CYS A 21 15.60 4.02 19.65
N ARG A 22 15.09 3.80 18.44
CA ARG A 22 15.89 3.71 17.21
C ARG A 22 16.02 5.09 16.56
N CYS A 23 16.50 6.07 17.32
CA CYS A 23 16.71 7.41 16.78
C CYS A 23 17.92 7.42 15.84
N ALA A 24 17.69 7.73 14.56
CA ALA A 24 18.77 8.06 13.63
C ALA A 24 19.17 9.53 13.85
N VAL A 25 20.41 9.78 14.21
CA VAL A 25 20.96 11.14 14.26
C VAL A 25 21.35 11.52 12.84
N ILE A 26 20.61 12.44 12.23
CA ILE A 26 21.00 13.06 10.96
C ILE A 26 21.83 14.30 11.32
N SER A 27 23.11 14.30 10.93
CA SER A 27 23.96 15.47 11.08
C SER A 27 23.56 16.53 10.05
N VAL A 28 22.95 17.61 10.50
CA VAL A 28 22.78 18.82 9.69
C VAL A 28 24.08 19.61 9.76
N ILE A 29 24.82 19.69 8.67
CA ILE A 29 26.00 20.56 8.55
C ILE A 29 25.49 21.95 8.18
N ASP A 30 25.50 22.86 9.14
CA ASP A 30 25.22 24.27 8.90
C ASP A 30 26.43 24.90 8.23
N LYS A 31 26.28 25.28 6.96
CA LYS A 31 27.29 26.06 6.23
C LYS A 31 26.96 27.56 6.38
N THR A 32 27.30 28.15 7.49
CA THR A 32 27.39 29.60 7.60
C THR A 32 28.85 30.02 7.73
N ALA A 33 29.50 30.31 6.62
CA ALA A 33 30.59 31.29 6.53
C ALA A 33 30.80 31.67 5.07
N ASP A 34 30.51 32.92 4.79
CA ASP A 34 31.05 33.80 3.74
C ASP A 34 31.42 33.23 2.36
N GLU A 35 30.59 33.57 1.38
CA GLU A 35 31.14 34.27 0.20
C GLU A 35 29.97 34.87 -0.63
N LYS A 36 30.06 36.18 -0.84
CA LYS A 36 29.25 36.90 -1.83
C LYS A 36 29.79 36.55 -3.22
N SER A 37 29.01 35.88 -4.04
CA SER A 37 29.15 35.95 -5.50
C SER A 37 27.88 35.50 -6.21
N ASP A 38 27.45 36.34 -7.11
CA ASP A 38 26.57 36.15 -8.27
C ASP A 38 25.37 35.17 -8.17
N LYS A 39 24.19 35.79 -8.23
CA LYS A 39 22.92 35.13 -8.47
C LYS A 39 22.83 34.65 -9.91
N THR A 40 23.03 33.36 -10.12
CA THR A 40 22.48 32.61 -11.26
C THR A 40 21.92 31.28 -10.75
N ASP A 41 20.66 31.05 -11.01
CA ASP A 41 19.80 29.85 -10.82
C ASP A 41 20.44 28.54 -10.29
N ASP A 42 20.82 28.48 -9.03
CA ASP A 42 21.46 27.30 -8.42
C ASP A 42 20.47 26.42 -7.61
N ASN A 43 19.20 26.80 -7.58
CA ASN A 43 18.16 26.07 -6.81
C ASN A 43 17.83 24.69 -7.37
N SER A 44 18.17 24.40 -8.64
CA SER A 44 17.88 23.12 -9.29
C SER A 44 18.92 22.06 -8.98
N LEU A 45 20.21 22.43 -8.94
CA LEU A 45 21.30 21.49 -8.70
C LEU A 45 21.34 21.02 -7.23
N ASP A 46 21.15 21.93 -6.29
CA ASP A 46 21.09 21.59 -4.86
C ASP A 46 19.88 20.67 -4.56
N LYS A 47 18.75 20.90 -5.20
CA LYS A 47 17.59 20.05 -5.05
C LYS A 47 17.83 18.65 -5.60
N VAL A 48 18.44 18.51 -6.77
CA VAL A 48 18.78 17.21 -7.39
C VAL A 48 19.82 16.48 -6.53
N TYR A 49 20.85 17.16 -6.05
CA TYR A 49 21.89 16.57 -5.21
C TYR A 49 21.33 16.05 -3.87
N ASN A 50 20.40 16.77 -3.25
CA ASN A 50 19.73 16.34 -2.03
C ASN A 50 18.80 15.13 -2.30
N GLU A 51 18.04 15.16 -3.39
CA GLU A 51 17.15 14.06 -3.78
C GLU A 51 17.93 12.74 -4.01
N ASP A 52 19.06 12.78 -4.71
CA ASP A 52 19.93 11.61 -4.91
C ASP A 52 20.50 11.05 -3.61
N ARG A 53 20.87 11.92 -2.67
CA ARG A 53 21.35 11.51 -1.34
C ARG A 53 20.25 10.84 -0.54
N ASP A 54 19.04 11.38 -0.60
CA ASP A 54 17.87 10.86 0.11
C ASP A 54 17.46 9.50 -0.46
N ILE A 55 17.43 9.34 -1.78
CA ILE A 55 17.19 8.06 -2.44
C ILE A 55 18.20 6.99 -1.98
N LYS A 56 19.49 7.31 -1.96
CA LYS A 56 20.54 6.39 -1.54
C LYS A 56 20.38 5.97 -0.07
N SER A 57 20.06 6.91 0.80
CA SER A 57 19.81 6.70 2.22
C SER A 57 18.61 5.78 2.46
N ILE A 58 17.50 6.08 1.78
CA ILE A 58 16.27 5.28 1.87
C ILE A 58 16.49 3.87 1.32
N LYS A 59 17.18 3.70 0.19
CA LYS A 59 17.54 2.38 -0.35
C LYS A 59 18.36 1.56 0.64
N LYS A 60 19.30 2.20 1.33
CA LYS A 60 20.10 1.52 2.37
C LYS A 60 19.21 1.04 3.53
N TYR A 61 18.29 1.89 3.99
CA TYR A 61 17.33 1.50 5.03
C TYR A 61 16.39 0.39 4.54
N MET A 62 15.83 0.52 3.34
CA MET A 62 14.99 -0.50 2.72
C MET A 62 15.70 -1.86 2.62
N SER A 63 17.00 -1.87 2.31
CA SER A 63 17.80 -3.11 2.21
C SER A 63 18.01 -3.80 3.57
N SER A 64 17.94 -3.05 4.69
CA SER A 64 18.06 -3.64 6.03
C SER A 64 16.76 -4.29 6.53
N ILE A 65 15.63 -4.08 5.85
CA ILE A 65 14.36 -4.67 6.21
C ILE A 65 14.22 -6.04 5.55
N ASP A 66 14.06 -7.10 6.33
CA ASP A 66 13.67 -8.42 5.84
C ASP A 66 12.16 -8.60 6.03
N ILE A 67 11.42 -8.73 4.94
CA ILE A 67 9.95 -8.85 4.96
C ILE A 67 9.44 -10.05 5.78
N ASN A 68 10.27 -11.09 5.90
CA ASN A 68 9.91 -12.29 6.67
C ASN A 68 9.83 -12.03 8.18
N THR A 69 10.59 -11.05 8.67
CA THR A 69 10.69 -10.71 10.09
C THR A 69 10.27 -9.28 10.41
N ALA A 70 10.06 -8.46 9.38
CA ALA A 70 9.65 -7.06 9.55
C ALA A 70 8.35 -6.92 10.32
N SER A 71 8.28 -5.90 11.15
CA SER A 71 7.04 -5.47 11.79
C SER A 71 6.28 -4.47 10.92
N HIS A 72 5.04 -4.13 11.30
CA HIS A 72 4.31 -3.06 10.64
C HIS A 72 4.97 -1.69 10.86
N GLU A 73 5.60 -1.48 12.02
CA GLU A 73 6.34 -0.24 12.31
C GLU A 73 7.56 -0.04 11.41
N ASP A 74 8.26 -1.13 11.04
CA ASP A 74 9.38 -1.06 10.10
C ASP A 74 8.90 -0.55 8.73
N LEU A 75 7.75 -1.02 8.25
CA LEU A 75 7.17 -0.57 6.99
C LEU A 75 6.57 0.83 7.07
N ILE A 76 5.94 1.19 8.18
CA ILE A 76 5.47 2.57 8.44
C ILE A 76 6.66 3.53 8.41
N SER A 77 7.77 3.18 9.05
CA SER A 77 8.99 4.00 9.07
C SER A 77 9.58 4.18 7.67
N LEU A 78 9.65 3.11 6.88
CA LEU A 78 10.08 3.18 5.49
C LEU A 78 9.16 4.08 4.66
N GLY A 79 7.85 3.89 4.79
CA GLY A 79 6.85 4.69 4.08
C GLY A 79 6.88 6.17 4.48
N SER A 80 7.11 6.47 5.78
CA SER A 80 7.26 7.85 6.28
C SER A 80 8.45 8.54 5.62
N LEU A 81 9.60 7.88 5.57
CA LEU A 81 10.78 8.42 4.90
C LEU A 81 10.50 8.78 3.43
N VAL A 82 9.81 7.91 2.70
CA VAL A 82 9.48 8.19 1.30
C VAL A 82 8.42 9.28 1.17
N ASN A 83 7.37 9.23 1.99
CA ASN A 83 6.30 10.23 1.94
C ASN A 83 6.80 11.64 2.27
N GLU A 84 7.65 11.78 3.28
CA GLU A 84 8.22 13.06 3.71
C GLU A 84 9.17 13.67 2.66
N ASN A 85 9.98 12.85 2.00
CA ASN A 85 10.95 13.33 1.01
C ASN A 85 10.33 13.54 -0.39
N PHE A 86 9.26 12.82 -0.74
CA PHE A 86 8.69 12.83 -2.09
C PHE A 86 7.22 13.25 -2.16
N ASP A 87 6.62 13.64 -1.04
CA ASP A 87 5.23 14.11 -0.96
C ASP A 87 4.23 13.19 -1.67
N ILE A 88 4.18 11.94 -1.27
CA ILE A 88 3.23 10.97 -1.83
C ILE A 88 1.79 11.43 -1.57
N GLY A 89 1.53 12.00 -0.39
CA GLY A 89 0.22 12.54 -0.03
C GLY A 89 -0.30 13.58 -1.01
N GLY A 90 0.58 14.44 -1.53
CA GLY A 90 0.24 15.44 -2.55
C GLY A 90 0.07 14.86 -3.96
N LYS A 91 0.51 13.61 -4.20
CA LYS A 91 0.47 12.95 -5.51
C LYS A 91 -0.64 11.91 -5.65
N LEU A 92 -1.53 11.78 -4.65
CA LEU A 92 -2.62 10.78 -4.70
C LEU A 92 -3.43 10.90 -5.99
N GLY A 93 -3.65 9.76 -6.66
CA GLY A 93 -4.35 9.67 -7.94
C GLY A 93 -3.53 10.06 -9.18
N ASN A 94 -2.40 10.72 -9.02
CA ASN A 94 -1.45 10.95 -10.11
C ASN A 94 -0.55 9.72 -10.30
N LYS A 95 -1.09 8.71 -10.94
CA LYS A 95 -0.46 7.40 -11.08
C LYS A 95 0.93 7.46 -11.72
N SER A 96 1.13 8.37 -12.67
CA SER A 96 2.41 8.52 -13.37
C SER A 96 3.50 9.09 -12.44
N GLU A 97 3.16 10.11 -11.63
CA GLU A 97 4.08 10.67 -10.64
C GLU A 97 4.36 9.67 -9.52
N LEU A 98 3.34 8.97 -9.01
CA LEU A 98 3.51 7.90 -8.03
C LEU A 98 4.46 6.82 -8.55
N LYS A 99 4.23 6.33 -9.77
CA LYS A 99 5.11 5.36 -10.42
C LYS A 99 6.53 5.86 -10.53
N LYS A 100 6.73 7.13 -10.95
CA LYS A 100 8.05 7.75 -11.07
C LYS A 100 8.78 7.76 -9.72
N VAL A 101 8.11 8.18 -8.64
CA VAL A 101 8.72 8.18 -7.31
C VAL A 101 9.08 6.76 -6.86
N PHE A 102 8.15 5.81 -6.93
CA PHE A 102 8.41 4.43 -6.52
C PHE A 102 9.49 3.75 -7.35
N SER A 103 9.63 4.12 -8.64
CA SER A 103 10.69 3.61 -9.52
C SER A 103 12.10 3.97 -9.07
N ASN A 104 12.27 4.99 -8.23
CA ASN A 104 13.55 5.28 -7.62
C ASN A 104 14.02 4.18 -6.65
N PHE A 105 13.10 3.39 -6.11
CA PHE A 105 13.38 2.43 -5.05
C PHE A 105 13.21 0.98 -5.49
N ARG A 106 12.27 0.73 -6.39
CA ARG A 106 11.86 -0.60 -6.82
C ARG A 106 11.45 -0.59 -8.30
N GLU A 107 11.62 -1.71 -8.99
CA GLU A 107 11.13 -1.85 -10.37
C GLU A 107 9.60 -1.84 -10.39
N MET A 108 9.04 -0.87 -11.13
CA MET A 108 7.61 -0.61 -11.24
C MET A 108 7.10 -0.88 -12.65
N GLY A 109 5.83 -1.20 -12.77
CA GLY A 109 5.17 -1.39 -14.06
C GLY A 109 5.14 -2.83 -14.52
N GLY A 110 4.41 -3.66 -13.79
CA GLY A 110 4.18 -5.05 -14.16
C GLY A 110 3.41 -5.19 -15.47
N THR A 111 3.75 -6.21 -16.24
CA THR A 111 3.08 -6.56 -17.49
C THR A 111 2.58 -8.00 -17.42
N ILE A 112 1.32 -8.22 -17.73
CA ILE A 112 0.74 -9.55 -17.83
C ILE A 112 0.84 -10.03 -19.26
N SER A 113 1.63 -11.06 -19.50
CA SER A 113 1.80 -11.66 -20.83
C SER A 113 0.49 -12.26 -21.36
N SER A 114 0.38 -12.37 -22.69
CA SER A 114 -0.84 -12.88 -23.33
C SER A 114 -1.19 -14.31 -22.92
N ASP A 115 -0.19 -15.12 -22.68
CA ASP A 115 -0.30 -16.53 -22.28
C ASP A 115 -0.60 -16.74 -20.79
N THR A 116 -0.33 -15.75 -19.95
CA THR A 116 -0.75 -15.75 -18.54
C THR A 116 -2.28 -15.66 -18.41
N TRP A 117 -2.95 -15.00 -19.34
CA TRP A 117 -4.40 -14.88 -19.27
C TRP A 117 -5.09 -16.20 -19.51
N PHE A 118 -5.99 -16.56 -18.58
CA PHE A 118 -6.85 -17.71 -18.79
C PHE A 118 -7.88 -17.45 -19.90
N ASN A 119 -8.20 -18.48 -20.69
CA ASN A 119 -9.19 -18.39 -21.76
C ASN A 119 -10.53 -17.83 -21.26
N ARG A 120 -11.25 -17.08 -22.13
CA ARG A 120 -12.54 -16.45 -21.83
C ARG A 120 -12.49 -15.34 -20.78
N SER A 121 -11.31 -14.82 -20.46
CA SER A 121 -11.19 -13.59 -19.66
C SER A 121 -11.95 -12.44 -20.31
N ASN A 122 -12.73 -11.70 -19.50
CA ASN A 122 -13.51 -10.55 -19.96
C ASN A 122 -12.57 -9.41 -20.38
N SER A 123 -12.74 -8.89 -21.57
CA SER A 123 -11.83 -7.89 -22.16
C SER A 123 -11.79 -6.56 -21.39
N ALA A 124 -12.93 -6.08 -20.86
CA ALA A 124 -13.00 -4.84 -20.11
C ALA A 124 -12.31 -4.97 -18.76
N VAL A 125 -12.53 -6.06 -18.03
CA VAL A 125 -11.87 -6.34 -16.74
C VAL A 125 -10.38 -6.58 -16.96
N LYS A 126 -10.01 -7.34 -18.00
CA LYS A 126 -8.61 -7.54 -18.41
C LYS A 126 -7.89 -6.23 -18.66
N LYS A 127 -8.52 -5.28 -19.38
CA LYS A 127 -7.95 -3.94 -19.63
C LYS A 127 -7.69 -3.18 -18.32
N GLN A 128 -8.64 -3.22 -17.38
CA GLN A 128 -8.48 -2.54 -16.08
C GLN A 128 -7.37 -3.14 -15.23
N LEU A 129 -7.27 -4.48 -15.20
CA LEU A 129 -6.19 -5.16 -14.48
C LEU A 129 -4.82 -4.86 -15.12
N THR A 130 -4.72 -4.87 -16.44
CA THR A 130 -3.48 -4.50 -17.17
C THR A 130 -3.08 -3.05 -16.85
N GLU A 131 -4.05 -2.13 -16.81
CA GLU A 131 -3.79 -0.74 -16.40
C GLU A 131 -3.25 -0.67 -14.97
N ALA A 132 -3.89 -1.34 -14.01
CA ALA A 132 -3.48 -1.31 -12.61
C ALA A 132 -2.08 -1.92 -12.41
N PHE A 133 -1.78 -3.08 -12.99
CA PHE A 133 -0.45 -3.69 -12.94
C PHE A 133 0.64 -2.79 -13.50
N SER A 134 0.34 -1.96 -14.51
CA SER A 134 1.31 -1.04 -15.10
C SER A 134 1.81 0.04 -14.12
N TYR A 135 1.13 0.24 -12.99
CA TYR A 135 1.51 1.17 -11.93
C TYR A 135 2.04 0.50 -10.67
N TYR A 136 1.95 -0.81 -10.57
CA TYR A 136 2.38 -1.58 -9.41
C TYR A 136 3.81 -2.10 -9.53
N PRO A 137 4.42 -2.58 -8.45
CA PRO A 137 5.68 -3.29 -8.48
C PRO A 137 5.66 -4.40 -9.53
N LYS A 138 6.68 -4.43 -10.37
CA LYS A 138 6.81 -5.42 -11.46
C LYS A 138 6.71 -6.85 -10.94
N GLY A 139 7.37 -7.15 -9.81
CA GLY A 139 7.37 -8.47 -9.19
C GLY A 139 5.98 -9.00 -8.82
N TRP A 140 4.97 -8.12 -8.65
CA TRP A 140 3.60 -8.56 -8.38
C TRP A 140 2.93 -9.21 -9.61
N ALA A 141 3.28 -8.73 -10.80
CA ALA A 141 2.84 -9.35 -12.04
C ALA A 141 3.71 -10.57 -12.40
N ASP A 142 5.04 -10.44 -12.23
CA ASP A 142 6.00 -11.48 -12.54
C ASP A 142 5.73 -12.75 -11.73
N TYR A 143 5.22 -12.63 -10.50
CA TYR A 143 4.85 -13.79 -9.68
C TYR A 143 3.96 -14.80 -10.42
N LEU A 144 3.03 -14.30 -11.23
CA LEU A 144 2.15 -15.18 -12.02
C LEU A 144 2.95 -15.98 -13.05
N THR A 145 3.85 -15.31 -13.77
CA THR A 145 4.68 -15.94 -14.80
C THR A 145 5.72 -16.87 -14.19
N ASP A 146 6.41 -16.42 -13.15
CA ASP A 146 7.50 -17.16 -12.48
C ASP A 146 6.97 -18.45 -11.82
N ASN A 147 5.72 -18.45 -11.40
CA ASN A 147 5.06 -19.61 -10.81
C ASN A 147 4.13 -20.35 -11.78
N ASN A 148 4.21 -20.05 -13.09
CA ASN A 148 3.40 -20.66 -14.14
C ASN A 148 1.89 -20.62 -13.82
N LYS A 149 1.41 -19.52 -13.25
CA LYS A 149 0.00 -19.34 -12.86
C LYS A 149 -0.77 -18.56 -13.92
N LYS A 150 -1.99 -18.97 -14.15
CA LYS A 150 -2.93 -18.25 -15.03
C LYS A 150 -3.73 -17.21 -14.23
N LEU A 151 -4.12 -16.12 -14.90
CA LEU A 151 -5.00 -15.09 -14.37
C LEU A 151 -6.32 -15.05 -15.17
N PHE A 152 -7.43 -15.26 -14.50
CA PHE A 152 -8.76 -15.10 -15.09
C PHE A 152 -9.37 -13.75 -14.69
N ALA A 153 -9.73 -12.95 -15.70
CA ALA A 153 -10.48 -11.71 -15.51
C ALA A 153 -11.99 -12.00 -15.68
N GLY A 154 -12.70 -12.07 -14.58
CA GLY A 154 -14.14 -12.37 -14.56
C GLY A 154 -15.01 -11.12 -14.56
N LYS A 155 -16.18 -11.15 -15.19
CA LYS A 155 -17.18 -10.09 -15.10
C LYS A 155 -18.17 -10.37 -13.97
N SER A 156 -18.33 -9.40 -13.06
CA SER A 156 -19.27 -9.46 -11.94
C SER A 156 -19.75 -8.07 -11.58
N GLN A 157 -20.93 -7.94 -10.97
CA GLN A 157 -21.43 -6.65 -10.47
C GLN A 157 -20.59 -6.12 -9.29
N ARG A 158 -20.08 -7.02 -8.46
CA ARG A 158 -19.19 -6.72 -7.32
C ARG A 158 -17.80 -7.27 -7.61
N GLY A 159 -16.75 -6.50 -7.28
CA GLY A 159 -15.38 -6.99 -7.30
C GLY A 159 -15.17 -8.09 -6.28
N PHE A 160 -14.35 -9.05 -6.58
CA PHE A 160 -13.80 -10.01 -5.64
C PHE A 160 -12.61 -10.76 -6.23
N PHE A 161 -11.69 -11.14 -5.38
CA PHE A 161 -10.57 -12.02 -5.68
C PHE A 161 -10.92 -13.45 -5.27
N ASN A 162 -10.43 -14.42 -6.04
CA ASN A 162 -10.47 -15.84 -5.69
C ASN A 162 -9.11 -16.46 -6.01
N GLY A 163 -8.48 -17.05 -5.02
CA GLY A 163 -7.19 -17.73 -5.14
C GLY A 163 -7.20 -19.05 -5.90
N ASP A 164 -8.29 -19.38 -6.60
CA ASP A 164 -8.51 -20.65 -7.25
C ASP A 164 -9.23 -20.47 -8.59
N LEU A 165 -8.67 -21.05 -9.67
CA LEU A 165 -9.33 -21.13 -10.98
C LEU A 165 -10.44 -22.17 -11.06
N VAL A 166 -10.43 -23.20 -10.23
CA VAL A 166 -11.43 -24.27 -10.28
C VAL A 166 -12.83 -23.71 -10.00
N ASN A 167 -12.96 -22.84 -9.01
CA ASN A 167 -14.23 -22.16 -8.75
C ASN A 167 -14.64 -21.24 -9.90
N ALA A 168 -13.70 -20.57 -10.55
CA ALA A 168 -13.95 -19.80 -11.75
C ALA A 168 -14.37 -20.68 -12.91
N ALA A 169 -13.70 -21.83 -13.10
CA ALA A 169 -14.02 -22.80 -14.11
C ALA A 169 -15.45 -23.35 -13.96
N GLN A 170 -15.87 -23.70 -12.75
CA GLN A 170 -17.22 -24.16 -12.46
C GLN A 170 -18.28 -23.09 -12.74
N THR A 171 -18.02 -21.84 -12.32
CA THR A 171 -18.97 -20.74 -12.49
C THR A 171 -19.19 -20.37 -13.95
N TYR A 172 -18.18 -20.53 -14.81
CA TYR A 172 -18.19 -20.08 -16.19
C TYR A 172 -18.02 -21.23 -17.21
N TYR A 173 -18.19 -22.46 -16.78
CA TYR A 173 -17.97 -23.65 -17.63
C TYR A 173 -16.56 -23.70 -18.23
N LEU A 174 -15.57 -23.27 -17.49
CA LEU A 174 -14.16 -23.36 -17.86
C LEU A 174 -13.69 -24.78 -17.54
N THR A 175 -13.46 -25.59 -18.54
CA THR A 175 -12.97 -26.96 -18.36
C THR A 175 -11.44 -27.01 -18.39
N GLY A 176 -10.83 -27.94 -17.65
CA GLY A 176 -9.41 -28.22 -17.68
C GLY A 176 -8.56 -27.45 -16.68
N ALA A 177 -9.13 -26.58 -15.83
CA ALA A 177 -8.40 -25.94 -14.74
C ALA A 177 -8.29 -26.88 -13.52
N ALA A 178 -7.12 -26.94 -12.91
CA ALA A 178 -6.86 -27.66 -11.66
C ALA A 178 -6.65 -26.70 -10.48
N PRO A 179 -6.84 -27.14 -9.22
CA PRO A 179 -6.46 -26.36 -8.05
C PRO A 179 -5.00 -25.92 -8.14
N GLY A 180 -4.75 -24.62 -7.91
CA GLY A 180 -3.40 -24.06 -7.95
C GLY A 180 -2.90 -23.63 -9.33
N ASP A 181 -3.63 -23.90 -10.43
CA ASP A 181 -3.23 -23.46 -11.78
C ASP A 181 -3.21 -21.93 -11.92
N GLY A 182 -3.88 -21.20 -11.05
CA GLY A 182 -3.89 -19.75 -11.07
C GLY A 182 -4.92 -19.14 -10.15
N VAL A 183 -5.25 -17.88 -10.45
CA VAL A 183 -6.16 -17.07 -9.66
C VAL A 183 -7.20 -16.37 -10.54
N SER A 184 -8.27 -15.88 -9.93
CA SER A 184 -9.28 -15.11 -10.64
C SER A 184 -9.59 -13.80 -9.94
N ILE A 185 -9.72 -12.74 -10.73
CA ILE A 185 -10.14 -11.41 -10.28
C ILE A 185 -11.40 -11.02 -11.05
N TYR A 186 -12.41 -10.60 -10.30
CA TYR A 186 -13.70 -10.22 -10.84
C TYR A 186 -13.94 -8.73 -10.69
N GLY A 187 -14.50 -8.12 -11.70
CA GLY A 187 -14.88 -6.71 -11.70
C GLY A 187 -16.06 -6.46 -12.64
N ASN A 188 -16.64 -5.26 -12.57
CA ASN A 188 -17.76 -4.88 -13.44
C ASN A 188 -17.31 -4.32 -14.80
N GLY A 189 -16.02 -4.13 -15.01
CA GLY A 189 -15.46 -3.53 -16.23
C GLY A 189 -15.68 -2.02 -16.38
N ILE A 190 -16.23 -1.36 -15.36
CA ILE A 190 -16.53 0.09 -15.36
C ILE A 190 -15.69 0.80 -14.27
N ARG A 191 -15.71 0.28 -13.04
CA ARG A 191 -14.99 0.89 -11.92
C ARG A 191 -13.53 0.51 -11.95
N LYS A 192 -12.65 1.48 -12.18
CA LYS A 192 -11.20 1.29 -12.17
C LYS A 192 -10.68 0.90 -10.79
N THR A 193 -11.23 1.48 -9.73
CA THR A 193 -10.89 1.16 -8.34
C THR A 193 -10.90 -0.32 -8.02
N THR A 194 -11.85 -1.06 -8.59
CA THR A 194 -11.96 -2.50 -8.36
C THR A 194 -10.67 -3.25 -8.75
N ALA A 195 -10.04 -2.91 -9.87
CA ALA A 195 -8.81 -3.57 -10.30
C ALA A 195 -7.65 -3.29 -9.32
N PHE A 196 -7.52 -2.05 -8.86
CA PHE A 196 -6.50 -1.67 -7.88
C PHE A 196 -6.71 -2.38 -6.54
N HIS A 197 -7.95 -2.51 -6.10
CA HIS A 197 -8.33 -3.19 -4.88
C HIS A 197 -8.05 -4.71 -4.94
N GLU A 198 -8.58 -5.40 -5.95
CA GLU A 198 -8.53 -6.85 -6.01
C GLU A 198 -7.11 -7.40 -6.28
N ILE A 199 -6.23 -6.61 -6.91
CA ILE A 199 -4.82 -6.96 -7.00
C ILE A 199 -4.17 -6.97 -5.62
N GLY A 200 -4.59 -6.10 -4.69
CA GLY A 200 -4.13 -6.14 -3.30
C GLY A 200 -4.39 -7.51 -2.66
N HIS A 201 -5.61 -8.03 -2.77
CA HIS A 201 -5.91 -9.37 -2.28
C HIS A 201 -5.12 -10.50 -2.97
N MET A 202 -4.81 -10.32 -4.26
CA MET A 202 -3.94 -11.26 -4.96
C MET A 202 -2.54 -11.26 -4.35
N VAL A 203 -1.96 -10.08 -4.12
CA VAL A 203 -0.62 -9.93 -3.52
C VAL A 203 -0.58 -10.53 -2.12
N ASP A 204 -1.58 -10.27 -1.29
CA ASP A 204 -1.72 -10.87 0.04
C ASP A 204 -1.74 -12.40 -0.02
N SER A 205 -2.44 -12.96 -1.00
CA SER A 205 -2.53 -14.42 -1.16
C SER A 205 -1.20 -15.07 -1.52
N PHE A 206 -0.29 -14.31 -2.14
CA PHE A 206 1.04 -14.79 -2.53
C PHE A 206 2.10 -14.52 -1.46
N ASN A 207 1.87 -13.55 -0.59
CA ASN A 207 2.82 -13.16 0.43
C ASN A 207 2.18 -13.17 1.84
N PRO A 208 2.19 -14.32 2.52
CA PRO A 208 1.59 -14.45 3.85
C PRO A 208 2.25 -13.55 4.91
N ASN A 209 3.47 -13.06 4.67
CA ASN A 209 4.12 -12.11 5.58
C ASN A 209 3.39 -10.75 5.56
N LEU A 210 2.84 -10.33 4.43
CA LEU A 210 2.02 -9.11 4.36
C LEU A 210 0.77 -9.26 5.22
N ILE A 211 0.06 -10.38 5.11
CA ILE A 211 -1.12 -10.65 5.96
C ILE A 211 -0.76 -10.62 7.44
N ARG A 212 0.41 -11.14 7.83
CA ARG A 212 0.90 -11.06 9.23
C ARG A 212 1.09 -9.61 9.66
N ILE A 213 1.79 -8.82 8.87
CA ILE A 213 2.09 -7.40 9.11
C ILE A 213 0.79 -6.59 9.21
N GLU A 214 -0.14 -6.80 8.30
CA GLU A 214 -1.43 -6.12 8.27
C GLU A 214 -2.31 -6.47 9.47
N LYS A 215 -2.31 -7.73 9.88
CA LYS A 215 -3.00 -8.15 11.11
C LYS A 215 -2.38 -7.58 12.37
N GLU A 216 -1.06 -7.46 12.42
CA GLU A 216 -0.35 -6.78 13.50
C GLU A 216 -0.74 -5.30 13.55
N PHE A 217 -0.81 -4.62 12.40
CA PHE A 217 -1.27 -3.24 12.29
C PHE A 217 -2.72 -3.07 12.77
N ILE A 218 -3.65 -3.90 12.30
CA ILE A 218 -5.04 -3.87 12.79
C ILE A 218 -5.07 -4.06 14.30
N LYS A 219 -4.35 -5.07 14.82
CA LYS A 219 -4.31 -5.38 16.23
C LYS A 219 -3.74 -4.24 17.07
N SER A 220 -2.68 -3.57 16.64
CA SER A 220 -2.09 -2.44 17.36
C SER A 220 -3.07 -1.27 17.47
N ARG A 221 -3.83 -1.00 16.40
CA ARG A 221 -4.79 0.09 16.29
C ARG A 221 -6.10 -0.17 17.06
N THR A 222 -6.52 -1.42 17.15
CA THR A 222 -7.86 -1.80 17.64
C THR A 222 -7.84 -2.49 19.01
N GLN A 223 -6.77 -2.33 19.76
CA GLN A 223 -6.61 -2.98 21.06
C GLN A 223 -7.77 -2.62 22.01
N GLY A 224 -8.47 -3.64 22.50
CA GLY A 224 -9.61 -3.46 23.40
C GLY A 224 -10.93 -3.12 22.70
N GLU A 225 -10.95 -2.98 21.40
CA GLU A 225 -12.16 -2.70 20.63
C GLU A 225 -13.07 -3.94 20.53
N LYS A 226 -14.37 -3.70 20.52
CA LYS A 226 -15.36 -4.75 20.28
C LYS A 226 -15.74 -4.78 18.80
N VAL A 227 -15.80 -5.99 18.24
CA VAL A 227 -16.26 -6.18 16.85
C VAL A 227 -17.66 -5.60 16.64
N THR A 228 -17.84 -4.95 15.50
CA THR A 228 -19.09 -4.33 15.08
C THR A 228 -19.54 -4.93 13.75
N LYS A 229 -20.85 -5.19 13.59
CA LYS A 229 -21.39 -5.68 12.32
C LYS A 229 -21.33 -4.60 11.26
N LEU A 230 -20.76 -4.92 10.07
CA LEU A 230 -20.74 -4.00 8.92
C LEU A 230 -22.14 -3.54 8.49
N SER A 231 -23.15 -4.42 8.61
CA SER A 231 -24.55 -4.04 8.33
C SER A 231 -25.12 -2.98 9.27
N LYS A 232 -24.57 -2.83 10.48
CA LYS A 232 -24.94 -1.72 11.38
C LYS A 232 -24.26 -0.41 10.99
N LEU A 233 -23.02 -0.49 10.51
CA LEU A 233 -22.26 0.68 10.07
C LEU A 233 -22.70 1.14 8.69
N PHE A 234 -23.12 0.24 7.83
CA PHE A 234 -23.56 0.48 6.46
C PHE A 234 -24.97 -0.08 6.22
N PRO A 235 -26.04 0.53 6.77
CA PRO A 235 -27.38 -0.05 6.82
C PRO A 235 -28.00 -0.27 5.43
N ASN A 236 -27.58 0.50 4.41
CA ASN A 236 -28.08 0.38 3.04
C ASN A 236 -27.19 -0.51 2.14
N SER A 237 -26.32 -1.29 2.74
CA SER A 237 -25.42 -2.21 2.03
C SER A 237 -25.89 -3.66 2.17
N ASN A 238 -25.46 -4.50 1.24
CA ASN A 238 -25.77 -5.93 1.23
C ASN A 238 -24.81 -6.77 2.10
N TYR A 239 -24.28 -6.20 3.21
CA TYR A 239 -23.43 -6.95 4.13
C TYR A 239 -24.22 -8.01 4.89
N LYS A 240 -23.67 -9.24 4.92
CA LYS A 240 -24.27 -10.35 5.68
C LYS A 240 -24.06 -10.16 7.18
N ALA A 241 -24.93 -10.75 7.99
CA ALA A 241 -24.86 -10.65 9.46
C ALA A 241 -23.53 -11.13 10.09
N ARG A 242 -22.80 -12.00 9.37
CA ARG A 242 -21.48 -12.53 9.79
C ARG A 242 -20.30 -11.60 9.46
N GLU A 243 -20.51 -10.57 8.62
CA GLU A 243 -19.46 -9.65 8.26
C GLU A 243 -19.30 -8.60 9.36
N VAL A 244 -18.18 -8.67 10.06
CA VAL A 244 -17.84 -7.83 11.21
C VAL A 244 -16.52 -7.10 10.98
N THR A 245 -16.31 -6.04 11.73
CA THR A 245 -15.11 -5.22 11.67
C THR A 245 -14.70 -4.72 13.05
N LEU A 246 -13.42 -4.48 13.23
CA LEU A 246 -12.84 -3.61 14.22
C LEU A 246 -12.69 -2.23 13.56
N LYS A 247 -13.53 -1.28 13.94
CA LYS A 247 -13.71 -0.04 13.14
C LYS A 247 -12.63 1.00 13.35
N ASP A 248 -11.99 1.03 14.54
CA ASP A 248 -11.01 2.05 14.93
C ASP A 248 -11.41 3.46 14.43
N ASN A 249 -10.44 4.36 14.31
CA ASN A 249 -10.52 5.61 13.59
C ASN A 249 -10.00 5.50 12.14
N PHE A 250 -10.07 4.32 11.54
CA PHE A 250 -9.72 4.14 10.13
C PHE A 250 -10.53 5.08 9.23
N ILE A 251 -9.92 5.49 8.12
CA ILE A 251 -10.59 6.29 7.09
C ILE A 251 -11.83 5.59 6.51
N SER A 252 -11.92 4.27 6.68
CA SER A 252 -13.13 3.49 6.46
C SER A 252 -13.19 2.33 7.47
N PRO A 253 -14.33 2.10 8.13
CA PRO A 253 -14.50 0.93 8.99
C PRO A 253 -14.30 -0.41 8.27
N TYR A 254 -14.34 -0.41 6.95
CA TYR A 254 -14.15 -1.61 6.13
C TYR A 254 -12.71 -2.14 6.20
N ILE A 255 -11.72 -1.27 6.47
CA ILE A 255 -10.29 -1.63 6.60
C ILE A 255 -10.06 -2.67 7.70
N GLY A 256 -10.76 -2.52 8.84
CA GLY A 256 -10.67 -3.46 9.96
C GLY A 256 -11.57 -4.70 9.84
N LYS A 257 -12.11 -4.99 8.65
CA LYS A 257 -12.98 -6.16 8.43
C LYS A 257 -12.22 -7.46 8.74
N GLU A 258 -12.87 -8.29 9.55
CA GLU A 258 -12.28 -9.55 9.96
C GLU A 258 -12.42 -10.64 8.90
N TYR A 259 -11.29 -11.25 8.59
CA TYR A 259 -11.17 -12.44 7.76
C TYR A 259 -10.25 -13.48 8.42
N ARG A 260 -10.44 -14.74 8.09
CA ARG A 260 -9.56 -15.81 8.58
C ARG A 260 -8.13 -15.66 8.02
N ASN A 261 -8.00 -15.48 6.70
CA ASN A 261 -6.73 -15.52 5.98
C ASN A 261 -6.56 -14.35 5.00
N ALA A 262 -7.17 -13.21 5.26
CA ALA A 262 -7.07 -12.01 4.45
C ALA A 262 -7.28 -10.78 5.32
N THR A 263 -7.03 -9.61 4.78
CA THR A 263 -7.39 -8.30 5.34
C THR A 263 -7.92 -7.39 4.23
N GLU A 264 -8.36 -6.20 4.58
CA GLU A 264 -8.68 -5.14 3.63
C GLU A 264 -7.64 -4.00 3.68
N VAL A 265 -6.52 -4.21 4.40
CA VAL A 265 -5.52 -3.16 4.61
C VAL A 265 -4.85 -2.77 3.30
N LEU A 266 -4.20 -3.71 2.64
CA LEU A 266 -3.51 -3.43 1.37
C LEU A 266 -4.50 -3.04 0.27
N SER A 267 -5.57 -3.79 0.09
CA SER A 267 -6.56 -3.57 -0.97
C SER A 267 -7.19 -2.17 -0.91
N MET A 268 -7.67 -1.75 0.27
CA MET A 268 -8.22 -0.42 0.49
C MET A 268 -7.17 0.69 0.40
N GLY A 269 -5.93 0.41 0.83
CA GLY A 269 -4.82 1.35 0.73
C GLY A 269 -4.42 1.64 -0.72
N LEU A 270 -4.32 0.60 -1.54
CA LEU A 270 -3.98 0.73 -2.95
C LEU A 270 -5.04 1.54 -3.72
N GLU A 271 -6.34 1.24 -3.53
CA GLU A 271 -7.37 2.06 -4.17
C GLU A 271 -7.33 3.51 -3.70
N SER A 272 -7.02 3.75 -2.41
CA SER A 272 -6.97 5.09 -1.83
C SER A 272 -5.79 5.92 -2.34
N ILE A 273 -4.68 5.29 -2.71
CA ILE A 273 -3.50 5.96 -3.27
C ILE A 273 -3.67 6.20 -4.78
N PHE A 274 -4.11 5.19 -5.54
CA PHE A 274 -4.10 5.25 -7.00
C PHE A 274 -5.41 5.75 -7.62
N GLU A 275 -6.56 5.58 -6.92
CA GLU A 275 -7.90 5.99 -7.37
C GLU A 275 -8.71 6.73 -6.27
N PRO A 276 -8.15 7.73 -5.59
CA PRO A 276 -8.73 8.33 -4.37
C PRO A 276 -10.10 8.96 -4.59
N GLN A 277 -10.43 9.41 -5.81
CA GLN A 277 -11.72 10.06 -6.12
C GLN A 277 -12.83 9.03 -6.40
N ASN A 278 -12.46 7.81 -6.76
CA ASN A 278 -13.38 6.75 -7.13
C ASN A 278 -13.50 5.68 -6.04
N GLY A 279 -12.68 5.78 -4.98
CA GLY A 279 -12.69 4.87 -3.85
C GLY A 279 -13.92 5.04 -2.96
N HIS A 280 -14.31 3.96 -2.31
CA HIS A 280 -15.44 3.97 -1.36
C HIS A 280 -14.98 4.31 0.07
N VAL A 281 -13.95 5.15 0.18
CA VAL A 281 -13.39 5.53 1.48
C VAL A 281 -14.30 6.56 2.13
N LYS A 282 -15.07 6.12 3.13
CA LYS A 282 -15.96 6.96 3.92
C LYS A 282 -15.75 6.69 5.39
N ARG A 283 -15.37 7.72 6.14
CA ARG A 283 -15.28 7.66 7.59
C ARG A 283 -16.68 7.61 8.19
N TYR A 284 -16.89 6.69 9.12
CA TYR A 284 -18.13 6.57 9.88
C TYR A 284 -18.15 7.55 11.05
N LEU A 285 -19.13 8.44 11.09
CA LEU A 285 -19.28 9.45 12.14
C LEU A 285 -20.28 9.05 13.24
N GLY A 286 -20.85 7.86 13.16
CA GLY A 286 -21.93 7.41 14.03
C GLY A 286 -23.32 7.68 13.45
N ASN A 287 -24.34 6.99 14.01
CA ASN A 287 -25.75 7.18 13.64
C ASN A 287 -26.04 7.12 12.12
N GLY A 288 -25.30 6.27 11.38
CA GLY A 288 -25.45 6.13 9.94
C GLY A 288 -24.91 7.29 9.11
N LYS A 289 -24.18 8.24 9.72
CA LYS A 289 -23.57 9.37 9.02
C LYS A 289 -22.14 9.01 8.58
N TYR A 290 -21.75 9.54 7.44
CA TYR A 290 -20.43 9.33 6.82
C TYR A 290 -19.92 10.65 6.25
N GLU A 291 -18.60 10.80 6.25
CA GLU A 291 -17.90 11.83 5.49
C GLU A 291 -16.90 11.19 4.52
N SER A 292 -16.57 11.89 3.44
CA SER A 292 -15.46 11.49 2.59
C SER A 292 -14.15 11.64 3.37
N ALA A 293 -13.32 10.60 3.34
CA ALA A 293 -12.01 10.60 3.97
C ALA A 293 -10.93 10.34 2.91
N LYS A 294 -9.75 10.89 3.15
CA LYS A 294 -8.56 10.64 2.33
C LYS A 294 -7.58 9.82 3.14
N ILE A 295 -6.76 9.02 2.48
CA ILE A 295 -5.72 8.25 3.18
C ILE A 295 -4.70 9.16 3.89
N THR A 296 -4.55 10.42 3.44
CA THR A 296 -3.74 11.45 4.11
C THR A 296 -4.27 11.86 5.49
N ASP A 297 -5.54 11.57 5.79
CA ASP A 297 -6.14 11.82 7.10
C ASP A 297 -5.70 10.76 8.13
N ASP A 298 -5.06 9.67 7.67
CA ASP A 298 -4.46 8.60 8.46
C ASP A 298 -3.03 8.35 7.99
N LYS A 299 -2.10 9.18 8.48
CA LYS A 299 -0.70 9.15 8.04
C LYS A 299 -0.02 7.80 8.30
N GLU A 300 -0.34 7.16 9.41
CA GLU A 300 0.22 5.87 9.77
C GLU A 300 -0.18 4.80 8.75
N TYR A 301 -1.46 4.78 8.39
CA TYR A 301 -1.98 3.89 7.36
C TYR A 301 -1.39 4.19 5.97
N LEU A 302 -1.32 5.46 5.56
CA LEU A 302 -0.68 5.86 4.31
C LEU A 302 0.76 5.35 4.25
N ASN A 303 1.54 5.60 5.31
CA ASN A 303 2.93 5.20 5.38
C ASN A 303 3.10 3.67 5.36
N LEU A 304 2.23 2.91 6.03
CA LEU A 304 2.21 1.45 5.93
C LEU A 304 2.06 0.99 4.47
N ILE A 305 1.08 1.53 3.75
CA ILE A 305 0.83 1.13 2.36
C ILE A 305 2.02 1.49 1.46
N ILE A 306 2.62 2.67 1.65
CA ILE A 306 3.84 3.04 0.93
C ILE A 306 4.95 2.01 1.22
N GLY A 307 5.18 1.66 2.49
CA GLY A 307 6.17 0.66 2.88
C GLY A 307 5.92 -0.71 2.24
N ILE A 308 4.66 -1.15 2.17
CA ILE A 308 4.27 -2.39 1.49
C ILE A 308 4.55 -2.29 -0.01
N ILE A 309 4.19 -1.20 -0.68
CA ILE A 309 4.50 -1.00 -2.12
C ILE A 309 6.01 -1.12 -2.37
N LEU A 310 6.84 -0.64 -1.47
CA LEU A 310 8.29 -0.64 -1.63
C LEU A 310 8.92 -2.00 -1.34
N LYS A 311 8.38 -2.77 -0.39
CA LYS A 311 9.07 -3.95 0.16
C LYS A 311 8.28 -5.25 0.06
N GLY A 312 6.97 -5.17 -0.10
CA GLY A 312 6.04 -6.31 -0.18
C GLY A 312 6.06 -7.12 -1.48
#